data_d9f0e6286a8e8ffafe4611d9be814d7f
#
_entry.id   d9f0e6286a8e8ffafe4611d9be814d7f
#
_cell.length_a   1.000
_cell.length_b   1.000
_cell.length_c   1.000
_cell.angle_alpha   90.00
_cell.angle_beta   90.00
_cell.angle_gamma   90.00
#
_symmetry.space_group_name_H-M   'P 1'
#
loop_
_entity.id
_entity.type
_entity.pdbx_description
1 polymer ?
#
loop_
_entity_poly.entity_id
_entity_poly.type
_entity_poly.pdbx_seq_one_letter_code
_entity_poly.pdbx_strand_id
1 'polypeptide(L)'
;MKIVKGINELKGYLVDSKRNGKRIGLVPTMGALHKGHLSLVERCVRENDICVVSVFVNPTQFNDKHDLETYPRTLEADCALLESAGCDFVF
;
A
#
# COMPACT_ATOMS: atom_id res chain seq x y z
N MET A 1 4.73 6.83 -8.74
CA MET A 1 4.51 6.17 -7.43
C MET A 1 5.81 6.14 -6.65
N LYS A 2 5.74 6.39 -5.37
CA LYS A 2 6.92 6.40 -4.51
C LYS A 2 6.85 5.27 -3.49
N ILE A 3 7.94 4.53 -3.35
CA ILE A 3 8.08 3.48 -2.35
C ILE A 3 8.71 4.11 -1.10
N VAL A 4 8.02 4.00 0.03
CA VAL A 4 8.45 4.58 1.30
C VAL A 4 8.70 3.46 2.30
N LYS A 5 9.89 3.40 2.88
CA LYS A 5 10.27 2.33 3.81
C LYS A 5 10.22 2.77 5.28
N GLY A 6 10.35 4.06 5.54
CA GLY A 6 10.38 4.60 6.91
C GLY A 6 9.08 5.30 7.27
N ILE A 7 8.60 5.09 8.51
CA ILE A 7 7.35 5.71 8.96
C ILE A 7 7.46 7.23 9.07
N ASN A 8 8.61 7.75 9.46
CA ASN A 8 8.81 9.20 9.56
C ASN A 8 8.79 9.88 8.20
N GLU A 9 9.35 9.22 7.19
CA GLU A 9 9.30 9.70 5.81
C GLU A 9 7.86 9.75 5.31
N LEU A 10 7.09 8.68 5.55
CA LEU A 10 5.68 8.65 5.16
C LEU A 10 4.89 9.76 5.86
N LYS A 11 5.09 9.94 7.16
CA LYS A 11 4.42 11.00 7.92
C LYS A 11 4.69 12.39 7.33
N GLY A 12 5.93 12.65 6.89
CA GLY A 12 6.29 13.90 6.25
C GLY A 12 5.46 14.18 5.01
N TYR A 13 5.34 13.21 4.11
CA TYR A 13 4.52 13.35 2.91
C TYR A 13 3.04 13.56 3.22
N LEU A 14 2.51 12.81 4.19
CA LEU A 14 1.10 12.90 4.56
C LEU A 14 0.76 14.23 5.22
N VAL A 15 1.65 14.76 6.07
CA VAL A 15 1.45 16.06 6.70
C VAL A 15 1.41 17.16 5.65
N ASP A 16 2.34 17.16 4.68
CA ASP A 16 2.36 18.12 3.61
C ASP A 16 1.09 18.07 2.76
N SER A 17 0.62 16.87 2.44
CA SER A 17 -0.61 16.67 1.67
C SER A 17 -1.82 17.23 2.41
N LYS A 18 -1.93 17.00 3.72
CA LYS A 18 -3.02 17.53 4.55
C LYS A 18 -2.99 19.04 4.63
N ARG A 19 -1.81 19.65 4.74
CA ARG A 19 -1.66 21.11 4.75
C ARG A 19 -2.17 21.74 3.47
N ASN A 20 -2.07 21.03 2.35
CA ASN A 20 -2.57 21.48 1.06
C ASN A 20 -4.05 21.12 0.85
N GLY A 21 -4.75 20.68 1.89
CA GLY A 21 -6.17 20.36 1.82
C GLY A 21 -6.50 19.07 1.07
N LYS A 22 -5.55 18.19 0.86
CA LYS A 22 -5.76 16.94 0.12
C LYS A 22 -6.34 15.84 1.00
N ARG A 23 -7.21 15.05 0.42
CA ARG A 23 -7.79 13.86 1.06
C ARG A 23 -6.86 12.68 0.84
N ILE A 24 -6.59 11.94 1.90
CA ILE A 24 -5.68 10.79 1.88
C ILE A 24 -6.49 9.51 2.14
N GLY A 25 -6.37 8.56 1.23
CA GLY A 25 -6.95 7.22 1.41
C GLY A 25 -5.86 6.20 1.69
N LEU A 26 -6.18 5.21 2.51
CA LEU A 26 -5.26 4.12 2.86
C LEU A 26 -5.88 2.77 2.51
N VAL A 27 -5.12 1.93 1.82
CA VAL A 27 -5.50 0.54 1.53
C VAL A 27 -4.44 -0.37 2.14
N PRO A 28 -4.72 -1.01 3.29
CA PRO A 28 -3.78 -1.96 3.88
C PRO A 28 -3.84 -3.32 3.17
N THR A 29 -2.68 -3.88 2.85
CA THR A 29 -2.56 -5.20 2.23
C THR A 29 -1.41 -6.00 2.85
N MET A 30 -1.38 -7.29 2.56
CA MET A 30 -0.26 -8.16 2.93
C MET A 30 0.64 -8.48 1.72
N GLY A 31 0.43 -7.82 0.59
CA GLY A 31 1.13 -8.14 -0.65
C GLY A 31 0.44 -9.25 -1.45
N ALA A 32 1.15 -9.81 -2.44
CA ALA A 32 0.60 -10.82 -3.36
C ALA A 32 -0.73 -10.35 -3.98
N LEU A 33 -0.69 -9.18 -4.59
CA LEU A 33 -1.88 -8.47 -5.04
C LEU A 33 -2.52 -9.13 -6.26
N HIS A 34 -3.85 -9.00 -6.37
CA HIS A 34 -4.64 -9.51 -7.49
C HIS A 34 -5.73 -8.48 -7.86
N LYS A 35 -6.60 -8.84 -8.81
CA LYS A 35 -7.63 -7.94 -9.33
C LYS A 35 -8.57 -7.38 -8.26
N GLY A 36 -8.87 -8.16 -7.22
CA GLY A 36 -9.69 -7.67 -6.10
C GLY A 36 -9.04 -6.52 -5.36
N HIS A 37 -7.73 -6.61 -5.12
CA HIS A 37 -6.96 -5.51 -4.51
C HIS A 37 -6.95 -4.28 -5.43
N LEU A 38 -6.77 -4.48 -6.75
CA LEU A 38 -6.76 -3.37 -7.70
C LEU A 38 -8.07 -2.59 -7.69
N SER A 39 -9.20 -3.28 -7.57
CA SER A 39 -10.51 -2.62 -7.47
C SER A 39 -10.58 -1.68 -6.28
N LEU A 40 -10.06 -2.10 -5.12
CA LEU A 40 -10.00 -1.26 -3.92
C LEU A 40 -9.08 -0.06 -4.12
N VAL A 41 -7.92 -0.28 -4.72
CA VAL A 41 -6.95 0.79 -4.97
C VAL A 41 -7.50 1.82 -5.96
N GLU A 42 -8.12 1.37 -7.05
CA GLU A 42 -8.74 2.25 -8.03
C GLU A 42 -9.84 3.10 -7.42
N ARG A 43 -10.65 2.51 -6.54
CA ARG A 43 -11.68 3.24 -5.81
C ARG A 43 -11.06 4.28 -4.88
N CYS A 44 -10.01 3.91 -4.16
CA CYS A 44 -9.28 4.83 -3.29
C CYS A 44 -8.72 6.02 -4.08
N VAL A 45 -8.14 5.77 -5.25
CA VAL A 45 -7.62 6.81 -6.13
C VAL A 45 -8.72 7.76 -6.59
N ARG A 46 -9.89 7.23 -6.94
CA ARG A 46 -11.02 8.06 -7.40
C ARG A 46 -11.63 8.91 -6.29
N GLU A 47 -11.67 8.40 -5.06
CA GLU A 47 -12.34 9.06 -3.94
C GLU A 47 -11.43 9.96 -3.12
N ASN A 48 -10.12 9.92 -3.36
CA ASN A 48 -9.13 10.67 -2.61
C ASN A 48 -8.13 11.34 -3.55
N ASP A 49 -7.45 12.37 -3.04
CA ASP A 49 -6.38 13.06 -3.79
C ASP A 49 -5.07 12.28 -3.73
N ILE A 50 -4.83 11.59 -2.60
CA ILE A 50 -3.63 10.79 -2.37
C ILE A 50 -4.05 9.37 -1.97
N CYS A 51 -3.50 8.37 -2.63
CA CYS A 51 -3.72 6.97 -2.28
C CYS A 51 -2.42 6.36 -1.75
N VAL A 52 -2.47 5.84 -0.53
CA VAL A 52 -1.37 5.12 0.11
C VAL A 52 -1.77 3.66 0.26
N VAL A 53 -0.94 2.77 -0.25
CA VAL A 53 -1.13 1.32 -0.08
C VAL A 53 -0.03 0.81 0.84
N SER A 54 -0.40 0.18 1.95
CA SER A 54 0.58 -0.50 2.79
C SER A 54 0.69 -1.97 2.39
N VAL A 55 1.93 -2.45 2.31
CA VAL A 55 2.23 -3.85 2.03
C VAL A 55 3.00 -4.39 3.22
N PHE A 56 2.29 -5.06 4.10
CA PHE A 56 2.87 -5.54 5.36
C PHE A 56 2.34 -6.94 5.67
N VAL A 57 3.27 -7.89 5.83
CA VAL A 57 2.93 -9.25 6.26
C VAL A 57 2.98 -9.27 7.79
N ASN A 58 1.82 -9.45 8.43
CA ASN A 58 1.72 -9.49 9.88
C ASN A 58 1.96 -10.91 10.40
N PRO A 59 3.08 -11.19 11.08
CA PRO A 59 3.40 -12.53 11.54
C PRO A 59 2.39 -13.06 12.58
N THR A 60 1.68 -12.20 13.29
CA THR A 60 0.68 -12.62 14.27
C THR A 60 -0.56 -13.25 13.65
N GLN A 61 -0.77 -13.08 12.34
CA GLN A 61 -1.89 -13.69 11.62
C GLN A 61 -1.60 -15.12 11.16
N PHE A 62 -0.38 -15.60 11.35
CA PHE A 62 0.02 -16.96 10.99
C PHE A 62 0.14 -17.82 12.22
N ASN A 63 -0.50 -19.01 12.19
CA ASN A 63 -0.44 -19.99 13.28
C ASN A 63 0.87 -20.76 13.27
N ASP A 64 1.53 -20.83 12.12
CA ASP A 64 2.75 -21.59 11.90
C ASP A 64 3.81 -20.68 11.26
N LYS A 65 5.01 -20.70 11.82
CA LYS A 65 6.15 -19.97 11.30
C LYS A 65 6.49 -20.37 9.86
N HIS A 66 6.26 -21.64 9.52
CA HIS A 66 6.46 -22.13 8.15
C HIS A 66 5.53 -21.41 7.16
N ASP A 67 4.26 -21.19 7.54
CA ASP A 67 3.31 -20.49 6.69
C ASP A 67 3.78 -19.04 6.41
N LEU A 68 4.32 -18.38 7.42
CA LEU A 68 4.89 -17.04 7.25
C LEU A 68 6.09 -17.05 6.31
N GLU A 69 6.97 -18.03 6.43
CA GLU A 69 8.16 -18.16 5.58
C GLU A 69 7.83 -18.44 4.13
N THR A 70 6.76 -19.18 3.88
CA THR A 70 6.33 -19.54 2.53
C THR A 70 5.34 -18.55 1.91
N TYR A 71 4.90 -17.55 2.68
CA TYR A 71 3.97 -16.55 2.16
C TYR A 71 4.60 -15.79 0.99
N PRO A 72 3.89 -15.67 -0.15
CA PRO A 72 4.44 -15.00 -1.33
C PRO A 72 4.86 -13.55 -1.05
N ARG A 73 6.06 -13.19 -1.49
CA ARG A 73 6.59 -11.84 -1.42
C ARG A 73 6.97 -11.39 -2.81
N THR A 74 6.05 -10.70 -3.48
CA THR A 74 6.15 -10.31 -4.89
C THR A 74 6.17 -8.79 -5.03
N LEU A 75 7.06 -8.12 -4.28
CA LEU A 75 7.08 -6.67 -4.19
C LEU A 75 7.17 -5.96 -5.54
N GLU A 76 8.01 -6.44 -6.44
CA GLU A 76 8.16 -5.82 -7.76
C GLU A 76 6.87 -5.91 -8.59
N ALA A 77 6.25 -7.09 -8.61
CA ALA A 77 4.99 -7.29 -9.31
C ALA A 77 3.87 -6.48 -8.67
N ASP A 78 3.81 -6.44 -7.34
CA ASP A 78 2.81 -5.67 -6.60
C ASP A 78 2.95 -4.18 -6.90
N CYS A 79 4.17 -3.65 -6.90
CA CYS A 79 4.43 -2.25 -7.24
C CYS A 79 4.01 -1.91 -8.66
N ALA A 80 4.26 -2.79 -9.62
CA ALA A 80 3.85 -2.59 -11.00
C ALA A 80 2.33 -2.49 -11.14
N LEU A 81 1.59 -3.36 -10.43
CA LEU A 81 0.14 -3.33 -10.40
C LEU A 81 -0.38 -2.04 -9.75
N LEU A 82 0.18 -1.65 -8.61
CA LEU A 82 -0.22 -0.45 -7.89
C LEU A 82 0.03 0.82 -8.70
N GLU A 83 1.16 0.89 -9.36
CA GLU A 83 1.49 2.01 -10.22
C GLU A 83 0.49 2.13 -11.38
N SER A 84 0.11 1.01 -11.99
CA SER A 84 -0.89 0.99 -13.05
C SER A 84 -2.26 1.44 -12.59
N ALA A 85 -2.59 1.25 -11.32
CA ALA A 85 -3.86 1.67 -10.72
C ALA A 85 -3.87 3.14 -10.26
N GLY A 86 -2.73 3.83 -10.33
CA GLY A 86 -2.62 5.25 -9.96
C GLY A 86 -2.28 5.50 -8.49
N CYS A 87 -1.77 4.50 -7.79
CA CYS A 87 -1.33 4.64 -6.40
C CYS A 87 -0.20 5.67 -6.29
N ASP A 88 -0.22 6.51 -5.25
CA ASP A 88 0.79 7.56 -5.04
C ASP A 88 1.96 7.08 -4.18
N PHE A 89 1.67 6.36 -3.09
CA PHE A 89 2.69 5.88 -2.16
C PHE A 89 2.46 4.42 -1.81
N VAL A 90 3.55 3.65 -1.73
CA VAL A 90 3.57 2.29 -1.17
C VAL A 90 4.45 2.30 0.06
N PHE A 91 3.93 1.78 1.15
CA PHE A 91 4.63 1.71 2.43
C PHE A 91 4.85 0.27 2.93
#